data_91e9726089b11a3dc3471f4b93f78ad2
#
_entry.id   91e9726089b11a3dc3471f4b93f78ad2
#
_cell.length_a   1.000
_cell.length_b   1.000
_cell.length_c   1.000
_cell.angle_alpha   90.00
_cell.angle_beta   90.00
_cell.angle_gamma   90.00
#
_symmetry.space_group_name_H-M   'P 1'
#
loop_
_entity.id
_entity.type
_entity.pdbx_description
1 polymer ?
#
loop_
_entity_poly.entity_id
_entity_poly.type
_entity_poly.pdbx_seq_one_letter_code
_entity_poly.pdbx_strand_id
1 'polypeptide(L)'
;MDGRQNEQKGLLYTGMLGTLPEFIRKGYTLLGFYTEPDGGTRITEETGVPHEDTTYHAHWSANEYRIMFHTKNAHCDIDGKAVTYDKTIGILPVPDLEDYAFLGWYAQPYREEKTEGIMYGEALPEPGQKIVPVYEYTVDRDMDAYAYFTLVFRDLGDGTNKRPGKDGAIGTEDDNLYLNGTDGVAGTRDDRKIYEGKDGQYGTEDDFYLDDEGRKHFPGPDRTFGTEDDYRDDGNGWNTRPG
;
A
#
# COMPACT_ATOMS: atom_id res chain seq x y z
N MET A 1 -28.87 -4.00 -11.44
CA MET A 1 -30.29 -3.55 -11.43
C MET A 1 -30.25 -2.05 -11.27
N ASP A 2 -30.73 -1.35 -12.29
CA ASP A 2 -30.80 0.10 -12.33
C ASP A 2 -31.83 0.52 -11.27
N GLY A 3 -31.37 1.08 -10.17
CA GLY A 3 -32.20 1.45 -9.01
C GLY A 3 -33.12 2.65 -9.25
N ARG A 4 -33.84 2.67 -10.36
CA ARG A 4 -34.82 3.69 -10.66
C ARG A 4 -36.00 3.55 -9.70
N GLN A 5 -36.07 4.47 -8.76
CA GLN A 5 -37.26 4.63 -7.91
C GLN A 5 -38.18 5.68 -8.56
N ASN A 6 -39.43 5.33 -8.74
CA ASN A 6 -40.46 6.24 -9.23
C ASN A 6 -41.58 6.32 -8.20
N GLU A 7 -42.05 7.51 -7.91
CA GLU A 7 -43.20 7.76 -7.06
C GLU A 7 -44.21 8.63 -7.84
N GLN A 8 -45.49 8.28 -7.78
CA GLN A 8 -46.58 9.06 -8.33
C GLN A 8 -47.44 9.59 -7.21
N LYS A 9 -47.72 10.88 -7.23
CA LYS A 9 -48.56 11.56 -6.23
C LYS A 9 -49.66 12.36 -6.93
N GLY A 10 -50.89 12.07 -6.62
CA GLY A 10 -52.05 12.89 -7.06
C GLY A 10 -52.24 14.09 -6.14
N LEU A 11 -52.22 15.30 -6.65
CA LEU A 11 -52.32 16.55 -5.89
C LEU A 11 -53.39 17.46 -6.43
N LEU A 12 -54.03 18.28 -5.55
CA LEU A 12 -54.95 19.33 -5.97
C LEU A 12 -54.14 20.51 -6.52
N TYR A 13 -54.47 20.94 -7.72
CA TYR A 13 -53.73 21.95 -8.46
C TYR A 13 -53.62 23.33 -7.78
N THR A 14 -54.49 23.62 -6.84
CA THR A 14 -54.45 24.90 -6.08
C THR A 14 -53.54 24.88 -4.85
N GLY A 15 -52.82 23.80 -4.65
CA GLY A 15 -51.96 23.62 -3.50
C GLY A 15 -50.48 23.73 -3.82
N MET A 16 -49.69 23.35 -2.82
CA MET A 16 -48.25 23.16 -2.91
C MET A 16 -47.93 21.66 -3.02
N LEU A 17 -46.77 21.32 -3.52
CA LEU A 17 -46.33 19.91 -3.62
C LEU A 17 -46.29 19.23 -2.27
N GLY A 18 -45.96 19.99 -1.21
CA GLY A 18 -45.78 19.46 0.15
C GLY A 18 -44.61 18.50 0.24
N THR A 19 -44.64 17.60 1.21
CA THR A 19 -43.51 16.70 1.45
C THR A 19 -43.10 15.93 0.22
N LEU A 20 -41.83 16.09 -0.17
CA LEU A 20 -41.20 15.39 -1.29
C LEU A 20 -40.71 14.00 -0.86
N PRO A 21 -40.68 13.02 -1.77
CA PRO A 21 -40.22 11.68 -1.45
C PRO A 21 -38.72 11.65 -1.09
N GLU A 22 -38.32 10.74 -0.21
CA GLU A 22 -36.94 10.46 0.08
C GLU A 22 -36.50 9.25 -0.73
N PHE A 23 -35.51 9.44 -1.59
CA PHE A 23 -34.90 8.36 -2.34
C PHE A 23 -33.49 8.10 -1.84
N ILE A 24 -33.10 6.84 -1.80
CA ILE A 24 -31.78 6.37 -1.40
C ILE A 24 -31.12 5.71 -2.60
N ARG A 25 -29.90 6.16 -2.91
CA ARG A 25 -29.05 5.55 -3.92
C ARG A 25 -27.67 5.31 -3.33
N LYS A 26 -27.23 4.03 -3.37
CA LYS A 26 -25.93 3.62 -2.84
C LYS A 26 -24.80 4.48 -3.44
N GLY A 27 -23.97 5.05 -2.60
CA GLY A 27 -22.81 5.87 -2.98
C GLY A 27 -23.16 7.28 -3.48
N TYR A 28 -24.43 7.71 -3.37
CA TYR A 28 -24.87 9.02 -3.82
C TYR A 28 -25.69 9.75 -2.76
N THR A 29 -25.60 11.07 -2.80
CA THR A 29 -26.43 11.98 -2.02
C THR A 29 -27.48 12.61 -2.93
N LEU A 30 -28.77 12.58 -2.53
CA LEU A 30 -29.84 13.24 -3.23
C LEU A 30 -29.70 14.77 -3.11
N LEU A 31 -29.53 15.46 -4.24
CA LEU A 31 -29.49 16.94 -4.28
C LEU A 31 -30.86 17.58 -4.26
N GLY A 32 -31.87 16.82 -4.64
CA GLY A 32 -33.27 17.25 -4.71
C GLY A 32 -33.90 16.85 -6.04
N PHE A 33 -35.10 17.40 -6.27
CA PHE A 33 -35.87 17.17 -7.50
C PHE A 33 -35.84 18.43 -8.35
N TYR A 34 -35.83 18.25 -9.69
CA TYR A 34 -35.68 19.32 -10.68
C TYR A 34 -36.65 19.14 -11.83
N THR A 35 -36.93 20.22 -12.55
CA THR A 35 -37.84 20.20 -13.69
C THR A 35 -37.29 19.43 -14.90
N GLU A 36 -35.97 19.26 -14.99
CA GLU A 36 -35.28 18.62 -16.11
C GLU A 36 -34.36 17.52 -15.62
N PRO A 37 -34.02 16.51 -16.44
CA PRO A 37 -33.11 15.43 -16.08
C PRO A 37 -31.67 15.91 -15.92
N ASP A 38 -31.28 17.02 -16.53
CA ASP A 38 -30.00 17.69 -16.42
C ASP A 38 -30.22 19.20 -16.33
N GLY A 39 -29.72 19.82 -15.26
CA GLY A 39 -30.01 21.22 -14.96
C GLY A 39 -31.45 21.45 -14.47
N GLY A 40 -32.13 22.42 -15.03
CA GLY A 40 -33.50 22.77 -14.66
C GLY A 40 -33.63 23.54 -13.36
N THR A 41 -34.85 23.77 -12.91
CA THR A 41 -35.16 24.47 -11.66
C THR A 41 -35.41 23.46 -10.55
N ARG A 42 -34.74 23.66 -9.39
CA ARG A 42 -35.00 22.84 -8.21
C ARG A 42 -36.39 23.11 -7.67
N ILE A 43 -37.14 22.06 -7.40
CA ILE A 43 -38.44 22.14 -6.74
C ILE A 43 -38.28 21.91 -5.22
N THR A 44 -39.22 22.46 -4.48
CA THR A 44 -39.30 22.36 -3.03
C THR A 44 -40.72 21.99 -2.60
N GLU A 45 -40.94 21.77 -1.33
CA GLU A 45 -42.26 21.53 -0.76
C GLU A 45 -43.24 22.69 -0.98
N GLU A 46 -42.69 23.91 -1.15
CA GLU A 46 -43.46 25.16 -1.42
C GLU A 46 -43.72 25.39 -2.90
N THR A 47 -43.22 24.54 -3.79
CA THR A 47 -43.51 24.65 -5.23
C THR A 47 -44.99 24.40 -5.49
N GLY A 48 -45.60 25.29 -6.25
CA GLY A 48 -47.00 25.14 -6.61
C GLY A 48 -47.27 23.89 -7.44
N VAL A 49 -48.42 23.27 -7.25
CA VAL A 49 -48.86 22.13 -8.06
C VAL A 49 -49.07 22.58 -9.49
N PRO A 50 -48.46 21.97 -10.51
CA PRO A 50 -48.64 22.34 -11.92
C PRO A 50 -50.06 22.02 -12.41
N HIS A 51 -50.48 22.66 -13.48
CA HIS A 51 -51.79 22.46 -14.09
C HIS A 51 -51.94 21.13 -14.84
N GLU A 52 -50.83 20.51 -15.18
CA GLU A 52 -50.75 19.29 -15.95
C GLU A 52 -49.87 18.26 -15.23
N ASP A 53 -50.05 16.98 -15.58
CA ASP A 53 -49.19 15.91 -15.09
C ASP A 53 -47.73 16.23 -15.44
N THR A 54 -46.90 16.32 -14.41
CA THR A 54 -45.50 16.76 -14.56
C THR A 54 -44.58 15.75 -13.93
N THR A 55 -43.48 15.48 -14.63
CA THR A 55 -42.40 14.64 -14.13
C THR A 55 -41.28 15.50 -13.58
N TYR A 56 -40.83 15.21 -12.37
CA TYR A 56 -39.65 15.79 -11.77
C TYR A 56 -38.53 14.76 -11.68
N HIS A 57 -37.30 15.21 -11.80
CA HIS A 57 -36.11 14.40 -11.91
C HIS A 57 -35.25 14.52 -10.65
N ALA A 58 -34.91 13.39 -10.01
CA ALA A 58 -33.99 13.37 -8.89
C ALA A 58 -32.56 13.58 -9.39
N HIS A 59 -31.89 14.61 -8.87
CA HIS A 59 -30.48 14.84 -9.11
C HIS A 59 -29.64 14.30 -7.97
N TRP A 60 -28.47 13.76 -8.30
CA TRP A 60 -27.60 13.05 -7.40
C TRP A 60 -26.17 13.55 -7.51
N SER A 61 -25.49 13.62 -6.37
CA SER A 61 -24.04 13.79 -6.29
C SER A 61 -23.40 12.49 -5.86
N ALA A 62 -22.39 12.03 -6.59
CA ALA A 62 -21.57 10.91 -6.11
C ALA A 62 -20.81 11.33 -4.85
N ASN A 63 -20.81 10.47 -3.86
CA ASN A 63 -20.12 10.71 -2.59
C ASN A 63 -18.63 10.56 -2.75
N GLU A 64 -17.90 11.31 -1.95
CA GLU A 64 -16.44 11.19 -1.83
C GLU A 64 -16.10 10.33 -0.61
N TYR A 65 -15.09 9.48 -0.78
CA TYR A 65 -14.53 8.57 0.21
C TYR A 65 -13.02 8.68 0.20
N ARG A 66 -12.36 8.00 1.13
CA ARG A 66 -10.90 7.98 1.22
C ARG A 66 -10.38 6.55 1.18
N ILE A 67 -9.30 6.33 0.43
CA ILE A 67 -8.44 5.16 0.56
C ILE A 67 -7.28 5.56 1.48
N MET A 68 -7.09 4.83 2.57
CA MET A 68 -5.99 5.02 3.52
C MET A 68 -4.90 3.99 3.24
N PHE A 69 -3.64 4.45 3.19
CA PHE A 69 -2.49 3.63 2.81
C PHE A 69 -1.73 3.14 4.05
N HIS A 70 -1.58 1.83 4.18
CA HIS A 70 -0.83 1.15 5.24
C HIS A 70 0.42 0.51 4.63
N THR A 71 1.57 1.09 4.91
CA THR A 71 2.85 0.70 4.31
C THR A 71 3.77 -0.04 5.28
N LYS A 72 3.36 -0.24 6.54
CA LYS A 72 4.25 -0.66 7.64
C LYS A 72 5.46 0.27 7.76
N ASN A 73 6.65 -0.23 7.36
CA ASN A 73 7.90 0.51 7.48
C ASN A 73 8.36 1.11 6.13
N ALA A 74 7.63 0.87 5.04
CA ALA A 74 7.98 1.43 3.75
C ALA A 74 7.68 2.94 3.71
N HIS A 75 8.54 3.69 3.05
CA HIS A 75 8.33 5.12 2.82
C HIS A 75 7.24 5.33 1.76
N CYS A 76 6.32 6.23 2.03
CA CYS A 76 5.29 6.66 1.08
C CYS A 76 4.97 8.14 1.31
N ASP A 77 4.94 8.93 0.25
CA ASP A 77 4.76 10.38 0.33
C ASP A 77 3.37 10.80 0.82
N ILE A 78 2.38 9.91 0.69
CA ILE A 78 1.00 10.19 1.08
C ILE A 78 0.42 9.04 1.90
N ASP A 79 -0.42 9.36 2.86
CA ASP A 79 -1.11 8.41 3.77
C ASP A 79 -2.51 8.03 3.29
N GLY A 80 -3.01 8.65 2.24
CA GLY A 80 -4.31 8.33 1.67
C GLY A 80 -4.67 9.18 0.45
N LYS A 81 -5.76 8.81 -0.19
CA LYS A 81 -6.26 9.41 -1.42
C LYS A 81 -7.77 9.54 -1.40
N ALA A 82 -8.28 10.72 -1.77
CA ALA A 82 -9.71 10.93 -2.02
C ALA A 82 -10.13 10.21 -3.32
N VAL A 83 -11.29 9.57 -3.29
CA VAL A 83 -11.92 8.87 -4.41
C VAL A 83 -13.39 9.20 -4.46
N THR A 84 -13.96 9.27 -5.67
CA THR A 84 -15.39 9.53 -5.87
C THR A 84 -16.08 8.24 -6.29
N TYR A 85 -17.24 7.96 -5.73
CA TYR A 85 -18.04 6.79 -6.07
C TYR A 85 -18.33 6.74 -7.58
N ASP A 86 -18.32 5.55 -8.19
CA ASP A 86 -18.46 5.29 -9.64
C ASP A 86 -17.43 6.04 -10.52
N LYS A 87 -16.32 6.51 -9.95
CA LYS A 87 -15.19 7.05 -10.72
C LYS A 87 -13.96 6.14 -10.56
N THR A 88 -13.09 6.20 -11.55
CA THR A 88 -11.83 5.47 -11.51
C THR A 88 -10.99 5.91 -10.29
N ILE A 89 -10.36 4.95 -9.63
CA ILE A 89 -9.48 5.21 -8.49
C ILE A 89 -8.32 6.13 -8.90
N GLY A 90 -7.80 5.97 -10.12
CA GLY A 90 -6.68 6.73 -10.65
C GLY A 90 -5.34 6.29 -10.03
N ILE A 91 -4.28 7.03 -10.33
CA ILE A 91 -2.91 6.67 -9.94
C ILE A 91 -2.80 6.49 -8.42
N LEU A 92 -2.21 5.36 -8.01
CA LEU A 92 -1.87 5.03 -6.62
C LEU A 92 -0.38 5.30 -6.39
N PRO A 93 0.03 5.67 -5.17
CA PRO A 93 1.45 5.84 -4.85
C PRO A 93 2.18 4.49 -4.94
N VAL A 94 3.49 4.57 -5.15
CA VAL A 94 4.39 3.42 -5.08
C VAL A 94 5.26 3.65 -3.85
N PRO A 95 5.03 2.92 -2.76
CA PRO A 95 5.87 3.01 -1.58
C PRO A 95 7.22 2.34 -1.85
N ASP A 96 8.25 2.85 -1.19
CA ASP A 96 9.62 2.35 -1.29
C ASP A 96 10.01 1.62 0.00
N LEU A 97 10.59 0.43 -0.16
CA LEU A 97 11.13 -0.37 0.93
C LEU A 97 12.44 -1.00 0.44
N GLU A 98 13.54 -0.65 1.11
CA GLU A 98 14.88 -1.17 0.78
C GLU A 98 14.86 -2.70 0.71
N ASP A 99 15.50 -3.28 -0.29
CA ASP A 99 15.58 -4.71 -0.58
C ASP A 99 14.28 -5.39 -1.05
N TYR A 100 13.18 -4.65 -1.21
CA TYR A 100 11.89 -5.25 -1.56
C TYR A 100 11.28 -4.64 -2.82
N ALA A 101 10.68 -5.47 -3.64
CA ALA A 101 9.87 -5.03 -4.78
C ALA A 101 8.40 -4.88 -4.36
N PHE A 102 7.79 -3.75 -4.71
CA PHE A 102 6.39 -3.48 -4.47
C PHE A 102 5.49 -4.30 -5.40
N LEU A 103 4.61 -5.12 -4.82
CA LEU A 103 3.67 -5.98 -5.56
C LEU A 103 2.33 -5.31 -5.86
N GLY A 104 1.95 -4.32 -5.04
CA GLY A 104 0.70 -3.59 -5.21
C GLY A 104 -0.02 -3.32 -3.90
N TRP A 105 -1.13 -2.61 -4.04
CA TRP A 105 -2.07 -2.32 -2.96
C TRP A 105 -3.18 -3.37 -2.91
N TYR A 106 -3.55 -3.80 -1.69
CA TYR A 106 -4.57 -4.81 -1.45
C TYR A 106 -5.55 -4.39 -0.36
N ALA A 107 -6.81 -4.78 -0.48
CA ALA A 107 -7.88 -4.39 0.43
C ALA A 107 -7.91 -5.16 1.76
N GLN A 108 -6.99 -6.10 1.96
CA GLN A 108 -6.88 -6.86 3.21
C GLN A 108 -5.47 -6.76 3.79
N PRO A 109 -5.35 -6.69 5.14
CA PRO A 109 -4.07 -6.68 5.81
C PRO A 109 -3.36 -8.02 5.66
N TYR A 110 -2.05 -8.01 5.86
CA TYR A 110 -1.26 -9.22 5.97
C TYR A 110 -1.84 -10.13 7.05
N ARG A 111 -1.96 -11.41 6.77
CA ARG A 111 -2.20 -12.39 7.82
C ARG A 111 -0.89 -12.60 8.56
N GLU A 112 -0.86 -12.24 9.81
CA GLU A 112 0.30 -12.47 10.70
C GLU A 112 0.48 -13.93 11.09
N GLU A 113 -0.37 -14.84 10.59
CA GLU A 113 -0.32 -16.24 10.93
C GLU A 113 0.78 -16.97 10.18
N LYS A 114 1.86 -17.23 10.91
CA LYS A 114 2.86 -18.27 10.67
C LYS A 114 3.63 -18.21 9.36
N THR A 115 4.69 -17.44 9.40
CA THR A 115 5.89 -17.92 8.73
C THR A 115 7.11 -17.36 9.44
N GLU A 116 7.73 -18.18 10.27
CA GLU A 116 9.15 -18.02 10.57
C GLU A 116 9.85 -17.94 9.21
N GLY A 117 10.44 -16.83 8.88
CA GLY A 117 11.23 -16.64 7.66
C GLY A 117 10.63 -15.71 6.59
N ILE A 118 9.34 -15.33 6.65
CA ILE A 118 8.73 -14.47 5.62
C ILE A 118 8.50 -13.07 6.17
N MET A 119 9.39 -12.18 5.84
CA MET A 119 9.16 -10.75 5.99
C MET A 119 8.44 -10.25 4.73
N TYR A 120 7.14 -9.92 4.84
CA TYR A 120 6.32 -9.29 3.80
C TYR A 120 5.99 -10.15 2.56
N GLY A 121 4.89 -10.90 2.64
CA GLY A 121 4.12 -11.17 1.41
C GLY A 121 4.35 -12.45 0.66
N GLU A 122 4.74 -13.56 1.25
CA GLU A 122 4.69 -14.86 0.55
C GLU A 122 3.31 -15.53 0.54
N ALA A 123 2.37 -15.04 1.31
CA ALA A 123 0.96 -15.34 1.05
C ALA A 123 0.38 -14.17 0.25
N LEU A 124 0.50 -14.19 -1.06
CA LEU A 124 -0.26 -13.29 -1.92
C LEU A 124 -1.74 -13.40 -1.53
N PRO A 125 -2.43 -12.27 -1.32
CA PRO A 125 -3.87 -12.31 -1.08
C PRO A 125 -4.56 -12.95 -2.29
N GLU A 126 -5.71 -13.55 -2.03
CA GLU A 126 -6.55 -14.17 -3.05
C GLU A 126 -6.76 -13.24 -4.26
N PRO A 127 -6.79 -13.79 -5.48
CA PRO A 127 -7.09 -13.00 -6.68
C PRO A 127 -8.39 -12.20 -6.49
N GLY A 128 -8.34 -10.90 -6.76
CA GLY A 128 -9.49 -9.99 -6.63
C GLY A 128 -9.41 -9.01 -5.46
N GLN A 129 -8.46 -9.17 -4.53
CA GLN A 129 -8.24 -8.22 -3.43
C GLN A 129 -7.28 -7.07 -3.80
N LYS A 130 -6.60 -7.20 -4.94
CA LYS A 130 -5.69 -6.17 -5.43
C LYS A 130 -6.47 -4.95 -5.90
N ILE A 131 -6.08 -3.78 -5.41
CA ILE A 131 -6.65 -2.49 -5.82
C ILE A 131 -5.95 -2.06 -7.10
N VAL A 132 -6.73 -1.92 -8.17
CA VAL A 132 -6.22 -1.56 -9.50
C VAL A 132 -6.67 -0.15 -9.86
N PRO A 133 -5.75 0.73 -10.30
CA PRO A 133 -6.06 2.15 -10.58
C PRO A 133 -7.19 2.40 -11.57
N VAL A 134 -7.38 1.51 -12.55
CA VAL A 134 -8.41 1.63 -13.59
C VAL A 134 -9.80 1.17 -13.15
N TYR A 135 -9.91 0.54 -11.99
CA TYR A 135 -11.21 0.12 -11.48
C TYR A 135 -11.99 1.31 -10.93
N GLU A 136 -13.32 1.27 -11.10
CA GLU A 136 -14.22 2.22 -10.48
C GLU A 136 -14.34 1.94 -8.97
N TYR A 137 -14.41 3.00 -8.19
CA TYR A 137 -14.62 2.90 -6.75
C TYR A 137 -16.10 2.67 -6.44
N THR A 138 -16.47 1.46 -6.09
CA THR A 138 -17.86 1.04 -5.84
C THR A 138 -18.16 0.70 -4.37
N VAL A 139 -17.21 1.01 -3.49
CA VAL A 139 -17.36 0.88 -2.03
C VAL A 139 -17.97 2.16 -1.48
N ASP A 140 -19.05 2.05 -0.70
CA ASP A 140 -19.81 3.19 -0.17
C ASP A 140 -19.35 3.62 1.23
N ARG A 141 -18.06 3.51 1.48
CA ARG A 141 -17.35 3.91 2.71
C ARG A 141 -15.87 4.08 2.42
N ASP A 142 -15.14 4.64 3.36
CA ASP A 142 -13.68 4.65 3.32
C ASP A 142 -13.12 3.22 3.28
N MET A 143 -11.93 3.06 2.72
CA MET A 143 -11.28 1.77 2.54
C MET A 143 -9.81 1.84 2.95
N ASP A 144 -9.34 0.79 3.61
CA ASP A 144 -7.93 0.58 3.89
C ASP A 144 -7.25 -0.13 2.71
N ALA A 145 -6.04 0.30 2.38
CA ALA A 145 -5.18 -0.29 1.37
C ALA A 145 -3.83 -0.67 1.99
N TYR A 146 -3.44 -1.91 1.85
CA TYR A 146 -2.21 -2.45 2.42
C TYR A 146 -1.18 -2.70 1.32
N ALA A 147 0.02 -2.14 1.48
CA ALA A 147 1.13 -2.36 0.56
C ALA A 147 1.71 -3.75 0.74
N TYR A 148 1.87 -4.50 -0.34
CA TYR A 148 2.51 -5.81 -0.34
C TYR A 148 3.84 -5.73 -1.07
N PHE A 149 4.84 -6.42 -0.52
CA PHE A 149 6.19 -6.46 -1.04
C PHE A 149 6.69 -7.90 -1.13
N THR A 150 7.65 -8.14 -1.98
CA THR A 150 8.43 -9.38 -2.02
C THR A 150 9.90 -9.05 -1.86
N LEU A 151 10.63 -9.87 -1.10
CA LEU A 151 12.06 -9.75 -1.02
C LEU A 151 12.68 -10.06 -2.39
N VAL A 152 13.60 -9.24 -2.81
CA VAL A 152 14.39 -9.45 -4.03
C VAL A 152 15.82 -9.70 -3.63
N PHE A 153 16.38 -10.83 -4.01
CA PHE A 153 17.78 -11.16 -3.72
C PHE A 153 18.39 -12.06 -4.79
N ARG A 154 19.70 -12.10 -4.85
CA ARG A 154 20.50 -13.01 -5.67
C ARG A 154 21.52 -13.71 -4.79
N ASP A 155 21.36 -15.01 -4.59
CA ASP A 155 22.34 -15.86 -3.91
C ASP A 155 23.63 -15.94 -4.77
N LEU A 156 24.79 -15.69 -4.16
CA LEU A 156 26.08 -15.74 -4.83
C LEU A 156 26.75 -17.13 -4.71
N GLY A 157 26.21 -17.99 -3.83
CA GLY A 157 26.73 -19.36 -3.64
C GLY A 157 28.02 -19.45 -2.80
N ASP A 158 28.46 -18.34 -2.22
CA ASP A 158 29.66 -18.23 -1.40
C ASP A 158 29.34 -17.93 0.09
N GLY A 159 28.08 -18.09 0.49
CA GLY A 159 27.59 -17.72 1.81
C GLY A 159 27.12 -16.26 1.89
N THR A 160 27.05 -15.57 0.76
CA THR A 160 26.52 -14.21 0.68
C THR A 160 25.40 -14.08 -0.35
N ASN A 161 24.61 -13.03 -0.24
CA ASN A 161 23.60 -12.67 -1.23
C ASN A 161 23.60 -11.16 -1.47
N LYS A 162 23.15 -10.77 -2.68
CA LYS A 162 22.93 -9.38 -3.05
C LYS A 162 21.45 -9.06 -3.03
N ARG A 163 21.11 -7.87 -2.57
CA ARG A 163 19.77 -7.28 -2.62
C ARG A 163 19.81 -5.95 -3.34
N PRO A 164 18.71 -5.49 -3.95
CA PRO A 164 18.68 -4.24 -4.66
C PRO A 164 19.12 -3.07 -3.77
N GLY A 165 19.80 -2.11 -4.38
CA GLY A 165 20.05 -0.82 -3.79
C GLY A 165 18.87 0.14 -3.99
N LYS A 166 19.18 1.44 -4.09
CA LYS A 166 18.18 2.51 -4.24
C LYS A 166 17.45 2.47 -5.58
N ASP A 167 18.04 1.89 -6.61
CA ASP A 167 17.42 1.78 -7.93
C ASP A 167 16.39 0.63 -8.03
N GLY A 168 16.32 -0.25 -7.02
CA GLY A 168 15.41 -1.38 -6.95
C GLY A 168 15.74 -2.53 -7.91
N ALA A 169 16.91 -2.51 -8.56
CA ALA A 169 17.36 -3.52 -9.50
C ALA A 169 18.58 -4.29 -8.98
N ILE A 170 18.64 -5.60 -9.20
CA ILE A 170 19.81 -6.42 -8.85
C ILE A 170 20.79 -6.46 -10.02
N GLY A 171 22.07 -6.36 -9.70
CA GLY A 171 23.18 -6.39 -10.67
C GLY A 171 23.71 -5.02 -10.99
N THR A 172 23.40 -4.03 -10.20
CA THR A 172 23.85 -2.64 -10.32
C THR A 172 24.93 -2.31 -9.28
N GLU A 173 25.54 -1.13 -9.38
CA GLU A 173 26.65 -0.73 -8.52
C GLU A 173 26.21 -0.43 -7.08
N ASP A 174 24.93 -0.13 -6.88
CA ASP A 174 24.38 0.22 -5.57
C ASP A 174 23.76 -0.97 -4.83
N ASP A 175 23.92 -2.21 -5.34
CA ASP A 175 23.46 -3.41 -4.66
C ASP A 175 24.02 -3.54 -3.25
N ASN A 176 23.17 -3.88 -2.31
CA ASN A 176 23.56 -4.22 -0.94
C ASN A 176 24.06 -5.67 -0.85
N LEU A 177 25.13 -5.91 -0.12
CA LEU A 177 25.67 -7.25 0.14
C LEU A 177 25.23 -7.74 1.54
N TYR A 178 24.80 -8.99 1.59
CA TYR A 178 24.37 -9.65 2.84
C TYR A 178 25.12 -10.96 3.05
N LEU A 179 25.48 -11.25 4.30
CA LEU A 179 25.94 -12.57 4.73
C LEU A 179 24.69 -13.44 4.95
N ASN A 180 24.65 -14.64 4.37
CA ASN A 180 23.63 -15.65 4.67
C ASN A 180 23.79 -16.05 6.14
N GLY A 181 22.79 -15.85 6.94
CA GLY A 181 22.88 -15.96 8.40
C GLY A 181 23.32 -17.35 8.91
N THR A 182 22.94 -17.70 10.11
CA THR A 182 23.36 -18.97 10.76
C THR A 182 22.77 -20.21 10.10
N ASP A 183 21.67 -20.07 9.37
CA ASP A 183 21.05 -21.16 8.60
C ASP A 183 21.72 -21.41 7.24
N GLY A 184 22.58 -20.50 6.78
CA GLY A 184 23.30 -20.57 5.52
C GLY A 184 22.42 -20.42 4.28
N VAL A 185 21.16 -20.00 4.44
CA VAL A 185 20.16 -19.86 3.36
C VAL A 185 19.99 -18.39 3.00
N ALA A 186 20.23 -18.03 1.75
CA ALA A 186 20.05 -16.68 1.25
C ALA A 186 18.57 -16.23 1.29
N GLY A 187 18.33 -14.96 1.63
CA GLY A 187 16.99 -14.38 1.63
C GLY A 187 16.18 -14.70 2.89
N THR A 188 16.82 -15.14 3.96
CA THR A 188 16.16 -15.42 5.23
C THR A 188 16.29 -14.28 6.24
N ARG A 189 15.60 -14.40 7.37
CA ARG A 189 15.49 -13.33 8.36
C ARG A 189 16.80 -13.09 9.13
N ASP A 190 17.65 -14.08 9.23
CA ASP A 190 18.92 -14.01 9.95
C ASP A 190 20.09 -13.53 9.08
N ASP A 191 19.85 -13.22 7.80
CA ASP A 191 20.82 -12.58 6.93
C ASP A 191 21.27 -11.23 7.52
N ARG A 192 22.57 -10.97 7.46
CA ARG A 192 23.19 -9.76 8.01
C ARG A 192 23.72 -8.89 6.90
N LYS A 193 23.27 -7.63 6.85
CA LYS A 193 23.80 -6.63 5.90
C LYS A 193 25.29 -6.41 6.17
N ILE A 194 26.10 -6.54 5.15
CA ILE A 194 27.51 -6.19 5.17
C ILE A 194 27.62 -4.71 4.81
N TYR A 195 28.36 -3.96 5.56
CA TYR A 195 28.63 -2.55 5.34
C TYR A 195 30.05 -2.41 4.80
N GLU A 196 30.17 -1.65 3.72
CA GLU A 196 31.47 -1.20 3.24
C GLU A 196 32.19 -0.45 4.36
N GLY A 197 33.46 -0.74 4.54
CA GLY A 197 34.29 -0.08 5.51
C GLY A 197 34.55 1.39 5.16
N LYS A 198 35.72 1.88 5.55
CA LYS A 198 36.13 3.27 5.26
C LYS A 198 36.55 3.48 3.82
N ASP A 199 36.90 2.42 3.14
CA ASP A 199 37.36 2.47 1.74
C ASP A 199 36.19 2.49 0.73
N GLY A 200 34.96 2.21 1.18
CA GLY A 200 33.75 2.21 0.34
C GLY A 200 33.73 1.08 -0.69
N GLN A 201 34.36 -0.06 -0.40
CA GLN A 201 34.41 -1.22 -1.27
C GLN A 201 34.10 -2.50 -0.48
N TYR A 202 33.31 -3.39 -1.06
CA TYR A 202 33.12 -4.73 -0.50
C TYR A 202 34.30 -5.68 -0.76
N GLY A 203 34.50 -6.66 0.13
CA GLY A 203 35.54 -7.66 0.03
C GLY A 203 36.86 -7.18 0.61
N THR A 204 36.83 -6.27 1.57
CA THR A 204 38.03 -5.71 2.22
C THR A 204 38.05 -6.01 3.74
N GLU A 205 39.19 -5.80 4.38
CA GLU A 205 39.38 -6.14 5.81
C GLU A 205 38.59 -5.24 6.77
N ASP A 206 38.10 -4.08 6.30
CA ASP A 206 37.35 -3.12 7.07
C ASP A 206 35.84 -3.19 6.87
N ASP A 207 35.37 -4.13 6.04
CA ASP A 207 33.95 -4.48 5.95
C ASP A 207 33.44 -5.03 7.27
N PHE A 208 32.17 -4.81 7.58
CA PHE A 208 31.60 -5.33 8.81
C PHE A 208 30.09 -5.59 8.67
N TYR A 209 29.58 -6.49 9.51
CA TYR A 209 28.15 -6.56 9.78
C TYR A 209 27.86 -6.22 11.24
N LEU A 210 26.60 -5.94 11.57
CA LEU A 210 26.14 -5.69 12.95
C LEU A 210 25.40 -6.92 13.46
N ASP A 211 25.73 -7.33 14.70
CA ASP A 211 24.92 -8.32 15.42
C ASP A 211 23.67 -7.69 16.05
N ASP A 212 22.85 -8.49 16.74
CA ASP A 212 21.59 -8.04 17.34
C ASP A 212 21.80 -7.02 18.47
N GLU A 213 22.99 -6.96 19.05
CA GLU A 213 23.41 -5.99 20.06
C GLU A 213 24.06 -4.74 19.44
N GLY A 214 24.16 -4.67 18.11
CA GLY A 214 24.74 -3.56 17.36
C GLY A 214 26.28 -3.53 17.37
N ARG A 215 26.94 -4.65 17.71
CA ARG A 215 28.40 -4.74 17.67
C ARG A 215 28.89 -5.09 16.28
N LYS A 216 30.02 -4.51 15.89
CA LYS A 216 30.63 -4.76 14.57
C LYS A 216 31.43 -6.06 14.57
N HIS A 217 31.21 -6.86 13.53
CA HIS A 217 31.96 -8.06 13.22
C HIS A 217 32.71 -7.86 11.90
N PHE A 218 33.99 -8.18 11.87
CA PHE A 218 34.87 -7.98 10.73
C PHE A 218 35.42 -9.33 10.21
N PRO A 219 35.68 -9.46 8.90
CA PRO A 219 36.04 -10.72 8.28
C PRO A 219 37.50 -11.14 8.50
N GLY A 220 38.32 -10.33 9.21
CA GLY A 220 39.73 -10.61 9.39
C GLY A 220 40.57 -10.48 8.12
N PRO A 221 41.87 -10.87 8.19
CA PRO A 221 42.80 -10.75 7.06
C PRO A 221 42.48 -11.58 5.83
N ASP A 222 41.72 -12.66 5.96
CA ASP A 222 41.29 -13.47 4.79
C ASP A 222 40.12 -12.87 4.04
N ARG A 223 39.47 -11.80 4.62
CA ARG A 223 38.34 -11.06 4.04
C ARG A 223 37.07 -11.89 3.84
N THR A 224 36.96 -12.99 4.57
CA THR A 224 35.85 -13.92 4.49
C THR A 224 35.19 -14.04 5.86
N PHE A 225 33.90 -13.73 5.96
CA PHE A 225 33.14 -13.89 7.20
C PHE A 225 32.90 -15.37 7.54
N GLY A 226 32.89 -15.70 8.84
CA GLY A 226 32.66 -17.05 9.34
C GLY A 226 33.92 -17.89 9.47
N THR A 227 35.08 -17.28 9.45
CA THR A 227 36.39 -17.95 9.56
C THR A 227 37.05 -17.72 10.92
N GLU A 228 38.16 -18.45 11.21
CA GLU A 228 38.83 -18.38 12.50
C GLU A 228 39.54 -17.06 12.79
N ASP A 229 39.80 -16.25 11.80
CA ASP A 229 40.47 -14.95 11.92
C ASP A 229 39.52 -13.77 12.06
N ASP A 230 38.18 -14.00 11.98
CA ASP A 230 37.17 -12.99 12.26
C ASP A 230 37.37 -12.36 13.65
N TYR A 231 37.05 -11.09 13.75
CA TYR A 231 37.10 -10.41 15.03
C TYR A 231 35.89 -9.48 15.25
N ARG A 232 35.64 -9.18 16.52
CA ARG A 232 34.54 -8.30 16.92
C ARG A 232 35.09 -7.08 17.66
N ASP A 233 34.58 -5.90 17.31
CA ASP A 233 34.79 -4.67 18.07
C ASP A 233 33.86 -4.70 19.31
N ASP A 234 34.47 -4.79 20.52
CA ASP A 234 33.76 -4.77 21.80
C ASP A 234 33.50 -3.34 22.33
N GLY A 235 33.80 -2.31 21.54
CA GLY A 235 33.60 -0.90 21.90
C GLY A 235 34.68 -0.32 22.81
N ASN A 236 35.65 -1.14 23.24
CA ASN A 236 36.75 -0.72 24.11
C ASN A 236 38.09 -0.60 23.36
N GLY A 237 38.08 -0.75 22.05
CA GLY A 237 39.25 -0.72 21.19
C GLY A 237 40.04 -2.04 21.22
N TRP A 238 39.46 -3.11 21.72
CA TRP A 238 40.04 -4.46 21.69
C TRP A 238 39.22 -5.33 20.73
N ASN A 239 39.92 -5.96 19.81
CA ASN A 239 39.32 -6.93 18.91
C ASN A 239 39.35 -8.31 19.58
N THR A 240 38.19 -8.86 19.90
CA THR A 240 38.09 -10.22 20.45
C THR A 240 37.74 -11.19 19.33
N ARG A 241 38.54 -12.25 19.18
CA ARG A 241 38.18 -13.37 18.28
C ARG A 241 37.00 -14.12 18.88
N PRO A 242 36.04 -14.59 18.04
CA PRO A 242 35.02 -15.54 18.48
C PRO A 242 35.73 -16.79 19.01
N GLY A 243 35.33 -17.26 20.19
CA GLY A 243 35.86 -18.49 20.77
C GLY A 243 35.14 -19.73 20.28
#